data_dc62ff0424887668ef911dc613f0a7a1
#
_entry.id   dc62ff0424887668ef911dc613f0a7a1
#
_cell.length_a   1.000
_cell.length_b   1.000
_cell.length_c   1.000
_cell.angle_alpha   90.00
_cell.angle_beta   90.00
_cell.angle_gamma   90.00
#
_symmetry.space_group_name_H-M   'P 1'
#
loop_
_entity.id
_entity.type
_entity.pdbx_description
1 polymer ?
#
loop_
_entity_poly.entity_id
_entity_poly.type
_entity_poly.pdbx_seq_one_letter_code
_entity_poly.pdbx_strand_id
1 'polypeptide(L)'
;MTTQNTRGRRRASGPTAELRSTNAVEHERPRDPHRELRRRKGPFRQMAEFAAASGAGQKAGVALATTGLILTVAMPGTGAMTATADSSQAASAAGTQPEIPAAPSATIDFSRAAVSTTADPDSKLKQLLSAQSVGTIKTSSSKGTLGAPLDTLTTASPFGYRVNPITGGLGEFHRGQDFVAQCGTQVHAAAAGKVTFAGWHPYGGGNRIVVDHGNGLETTYNHLSSFNVQVGQTVSRGDVIALSGTTGASTGCHLHFEVMVNGDVVDPLGWL
;
A
#
# COMPACT_ATOMS: atom_id res chain seq x y z
N MET A 1 69.60 3.52 -44.71
CA MET A 1 70.20 2.20 -44.54
C MET A 1 69.27 1.39 -43.66
N THR A 2 68.32 0.70 -44.23
CA THR A 2 68.22 -0.72 -44.56
C THR A 2 68.58 -1.62 -43.39
N THR A 3 67.60 -2.31 -42.81
CA THR A 3 67.50 -3.77 -42.95
C THR A 3 66.17 -4.28 -42.34
N GLN A 4 65.37 -4.95 -43.15
CA GLN A 4 64.27 -5.81 -42.84
C GLN A 4 64.75 -7.12 -42.16
N ASN A 5 64.05 -7.67 -41.24
CA ASN A 5 64.25 -9.07 -40.85
C ASN A 5 62.87 -9.76 -40.70
N THR A 6 62.51 -10.50 -41.75
CA THR A 6 61.43 -11.45 -41.87
C THR A 6 61.85 -12.75 -41.20
N ARG A 7 61.09 -13.24 -40.20
CA ARG A 7 61.21 -14.63 -39.70
C ARG A 7 59.89 -15.38 -39.83
N GLY A 8 59.91 -16.38 -40.67
CA GLY A 8 58.83 -17.28 -41.03
C GLY A 8 58.30 -18.13 -39.86
N ARG A 9 56.99 -18.30 -39.87
CA ARG A 9 56.26 -19.27 -39.03
C ARG A 9 56.44 -20.68 -39.61
N ARG A 10 57.05 -21.58 -38.85
CA ARG A 10 57.01 -23.02 -39.11
C ARG A 10 55.72 -23.61 -38.56
N ARG A 11 54.90 -24.24 -39.42
CA ARG A 11 53.82 -25.13 -39.07
C ARG A 11 54.37 -26.42 -38.51
N ALA A 12 53.96 -26.82 -37.29
CA ALA A 12 54.16 -28.17 -36.76
C ALA A 12 52.91 -28.99 -37.04
N SER A 13 53.07 -30.10 -37.73
CA SER A 13 52.10 -31.16 -37.97
C SER A 13 52.01 -32.02 -36.71
N GLY A 14 50.83 -32.09 -36.06
CA GLY A 14 50.57 -33.02 -34.96
C GLY A 14 49.96 -34.33 -35.49
N PRO A 15 50.15 -35.43 -34.79
CA PRO A 15 49.74 -36.78 -35.25
C PRO A 15 48.24 -37.03 -35.13
N THR A 16 47.70 -37.71 -36.13
CA THR A 16 46.37 -38.29 -36.22
C THR A 16 46.16 -39.32 -35.08
N ALA A 17 45.18 -39.07 -34.22
CA ALA A 17 44.76 -40.07 -33.24
C ALA A 17 43.58 -40.89 -33.78
N GLU A 18 43.75 -42.21 -33.80
CA GLU A 18 42.76 -43.21 -34.15
C GLU A 18 41.53 -43.18 -33.27
N LEU A 19 40.38 -43.27 -33.89
CA LEU A 19 39.07 -43.49 -33.27
C LEU A 19 39.02 -44.88 -32.64
N ARG A 20 39.11 -44.95 -31.32
CA ARG A 20 38.77 -46.11 -30.54
C ARG A 20 37.34 -46.00 -30.08
N SER A 21 36.47 -46.81 -30.68
CA SER A 21 35.11 -47.09 -30.22
C SER A 21 35.16 -47.65 -28.78
N THR A 22 34.59 -46.94 -27.82
CA THR A 22 34.32 -47.48 -26.50
C THR A 22 32.82 -47.38 -26.23
N ASN A 23 32.26 -48.51 -25.86
CA ASN A 23 30.89 -48.82 -25.52
C ASN A 23 30.20 -47.71 -24.71
N ALA A 24 29.01 -47.31 -25.18
CA ALA A 24 28.09 -46.48 -24.45
C ALA A 24 27.60 -47.26 -23.21
N VAL A 25 28.07 -46.85 -22.04
CA VAL A 25 27.43 -47.18 -20.76
C VAL A 25 26.26 -46.26 -20.63
N GLU A 26 25.07 -46.80 -20.76
CA GLU A 26 23.79 -46.15 -20.52
C GLU A 26 23.72 -45.73 -19.05
N HIS A 27 24.05 -44.48 -18.76
CA HIS A 27 23.85 -43.90 -17.45
C HIS A 27 22.35 -43.65 -17.27
N GLU A 28 21.72 -44.57 -16.55
CA GLU A 28 20.38 -44.40 -15.99
C GLU A 28 20.36 -43.12 -15.15
N ARG A 29 19.66 -42.08 -15.66
CA ARG A 29 19.49 -40.80 -14.93
C ARG A 29 18.66 -41.07 -13.68
N PRO A 30 19.06 -40.58 -12.52
CA PRO A 30 18.25 -40.70 -11.30
C PRO A 30 16.87 -40.11 -11.55
N ARG A 31 15.82 -40.84 -11.20
CA ARG A 31 14.43 -40.41 -11.29
C ARG A 31 14.24 -39.22 -10.31
N ASP A 32 13.90 -38.06 -10.84
CA ASP A 32 13.63 -36.87 -10.07
C ASP A 32 12.37 -37.09 -9.21
N PRO A 33 12.47 -37.12 -7.86
CA PRO A 33 11.34 -37.36 -6.97
C PRO A 33 10.29 -36.24 -6.99
N HIS A 34 10.61 -35.09 -7.60
CA HIS A 34 9.68 -33.93 -7.69
C HIS A 34 8.72 -34.02 -8.89
N ARG A 35 8.87 -35.04 -9.78
CA ARG A 35 7.97 -35.14 -10.94
C ARG A 35 6.58 -35.70 -10.59
N GLU A 36 6.44 -36.42 -9.50
CA GLU A 36 5.12 -36.94 -9.06
C GLU A 36 4.23 -35.92 -8.37
N LEU A 37 4.80 -34.83 -7.81
CA LEU A 37 4.03 -33.80 -7.10
C LEU A 37 3.26 -32.85 -8.02
N ARG A 38 3.55 -32.84 -9.33
CA ARG A 38 2.83 -31.96 -10.31
C ARG A 38 1.46 -32.47 -10.75
N ARG A 39 1.02 -33.66 -10.31
CA ARG A 39 -0.31 -34.22 -10.67
C ARG A 39 -1.39 -34.05 -9.59
N ARG A 40 -1.12 -33.38 -8.49
CA ARG A 40 -2.18 -33.08 -7.52
C ARG A 40 -3.04 -31.95 -8.09
N LYS A 41 -4.27 -32.31 -8.48
CA LYS A 41 -5.32 -31.37 -8.89
C LYS A 41 -5.54 -30.37 -7.74
N GLY A 42 -5.53 -29.07 -8.06
CA GLY A 42 -5.73 -28.02 -7.07
C GLY A 42 -7.10 -28.13 -6.37
N PRO A 43 -7.26 -27.58 -5.17
CA PRO A 43 -8.44 -27.73 -4.33
C PRO A 43 -9.75 -27.29 -5.01
N PHE A 44 -9.70 -26.34 -5.93
CA PHE A 44 -10.88 -25.90 -6.68
C PHE A 44 -11.41 -26.93 -7.67
N ARG A 45 -10.58 -27.83 -8.19
CA ARG A 45 -11.03 -28.89 -9.11
C ARG A 45 -11.65 -30.07 -8.36
N GLN A 46 -11.25 -30.30 -7.10
CA GLN A 46 -11.89 -31.32 -6.24
C GLN A 46 -13.29 -30.90 -5.81
N MET A 47 -13.56 -29.61 -5.56
CA MET A 47 -14.90 -29.12 -5.24
C MET A 47 -15.88 -29.26 -6.41
N ALA A 48 -15.41 -29.09 -7.65
CA ALA A 48 -16.25 -29.23 -8.85
C ALA A 48 -16.64 -30.72 -9.10
N GLU A 49 -15.79 -31.68 -8.80
CA GLU A 49 -16.08 -33.10 -8.95
C GLU A 49 -17.05 -33.61 -7.86
N PHE A 50 -17.03 -33.02 -6.66
CA PHE A 50 -17.97 -33.37 -5.59
C PHE A 50 -19.40 -32.89 -5.86
N ALA A 51 -19.57 -31.75 -6.55
CA ALA A 51 -20.87 -31.22 -6.94
C ALA A 51 -21.54 -32.03 -8.08
N ALA A 52 -20.74 -32.71 -8.90
CA ALA A 52 -21.24 -33.55 -10.01
C ALA A 52 -21.65 -34.97 -9.54
N ALA A 53 -21.13 -35.45 -8.41
CA ALA A 53 -21.43 -36.79 -7.91
C ALA A 53 -22.68 -36.86 -6.99
N SER A 54 -23.16 -35.72 -6.51
CA SER A 54 -24.33 -35.67 -5.63
C SER A 54 -25.64 -35.39 -6.37
N GLY A 55 -25.93 -35.99 -7.47
CA GLY A 55 -27.19 -36.13 -8.22
C GLY A 55 -28.46 -35.39 -7.75
N ALA A 56 -28.37 -34.25 -7.11
CA ALA A 56 -29.48 -33.45 -6.61
C ALA A 56 -29.89 -32.41 -7.66
N GLY A 57 -30.51 -32.86 -8.71
CA GLY A 57 -31.30 -32.05 -9.62
C GLY A 57 -32.64 -31.70 -8.94
N GLN A 58 -32.65 -30.73 -8.06
CA GLN A 58 -33.89 -30.10 -7.62
C GLN A 58 -33.88 -28.64 -8.04
N LYS A 59 -34.80 -28.34 -8.97
CA LYS A 59 -35.21 -26.99 -9.32
C LYS A 59 -35.88 -26.33 -8.11
N ALA A 60 -35.10 -25.65 -7.27
CA ALA A 60 -35.66 -24.77 -6.24
C ALA A 60 -35.65 -23.35 -6.84
N GLY A 61 -36.81 -22.91 -7.31
CA GLY A 61 -37.07 -21.52 -7.61
C GLY A 61 -37.01 -20.72 -6.30
N VAL A 62 -35.99 -19.89 -6.18
CA VAL A 62 -35.92 -18.92 -5.05
C VAL A 62 -36.82 -17.76 -5.41
N ALA A 63 -38.03 -17.76 -4.87
CA ALA A 63 -38.90 -16.60 -4.82
C ALA A 63 -38.30 -15.62 -3.79
N LEU A 64 -37.70 -14.54 -4.29
CA LEU A 64 -37.31 -13.40 -3.45
C LEU A 64 -38.58 -12.67 -3.00
N ALA A 65 -39.08 -13.00 -1.84
CA ALA A 65 -40.08 -12.20 -1.14
C ALA A 65 -39.35 -10.98 -0.54
N THR A 66 -39.45 -9.84 -1.21
CA THR A 66 -39.05 -8.54 -0.66
C THR A 66 -40.10 -8.12 0.37
N THR A 67 -39.92 -8.49 1.63
CA THR A 67 -40.65 -7.86 2.74
C THR A 67 -40.08 -6.47 2.96
N GLY A 68 -40.70 -5.49 2.35
CA GLY A 68 -40.48 -4.08 2.64
C GLY A 68 -40.93 -3.76 4.07
N LEU A 69 -39.95 -3.53 4.94
CA LEU A 69 -40.22 -2.99 6.27
C LEU A 69 -40.47 -1.48 6.12
N ILE A 70 -41.73 -1.07 6.05
CA ILE A 70 -42.11 0.33 6.12
C ILE A 70 -42.02 0.76 7.57
N LEU A 71 -40.94 1.48 7.90
CA LEU A 71 -40.81 2.15 9.21
C LEU A 71 -41.59 3.45 9.13
N THR A 72 -42.84 3.46 9.58
CA THR A 72 -43.62 4.68 9.78
C THR A 72 -43.14 5.36 11.03
N VAL A 73 -42.33 6.40 10.89
CA VAL A 73 -42.02 7.34 11.97
C VAL A 73 -43.24 8.24 12.15
N ALA A 74 -43.98 8.03 13.22
CA ALA A 74 -45.04 8.94 13.64
C ALA A 74 -44.40 10.24 14.14
N MET A 75 -44.52 11.29 13.38
CA MET A 75 -44.24 12.63 13.87
C MET A 75 -45.43 13.11 14.69
N PRO A 76 -45.24 13.66 15.93
CA PRO A 76 -46.31 14.32 16.65
C PRO A 76 -46.73 15.60 15.93
N GLY A 77 -48.02 15.76 15.72
CA GLY A 77 -48.62 16.81 14.92
C GLY A 77 -48.29 18.23 15.41
N THR A 78 -47.87 19.03 14.51
CA THR A 78 -47.90 20.49 14.66
C THR A 78 -49.32 20.94 14.41
N GLY A 79 -50.01 21.33 15.51
CA GLY A 79 -51.31 21.98 15.41
C GLY A 79 -51.19 23.30 14.65
N ALA A 80 -51.96 23.39 13.56
CA ALA A 80 -52.18 24.65 12.89
C ALA A 80 -52.95 25.59 13.82
N MET A 81 -52.28 26.63 14.30
CA MET A 81 -53.00 27.78 14.91
C MET A 81 -53.30 28.78 13.82
N THR A 82 -54.57 28.90 13.53
CA THR A 82 -55.14 30.02 12.76
C THR A 82 -54.99 31.29 13.56
N ALA A 83 -54.25 32.24 13.06
CA ALA A 83 -54.16 33.57 13.62
C ALA A 83 -55.43 34.38 13.24
N THR A 84 -56.31 34.62 14.14
CA THR A 84 -57.30 35.68 14.08
C THR A 84 -56.67 36.94 14.71
N ALA A 85 -56.51 37.95 13.86
CA ALA A 85 -56.13 39.28 14.32
C ALA A 85 -57.30 39.88 15.12
N ASP A 86 -57.05 40.17 16.40
CA ASP A 86 -57.86 41.11 17.11
C ASP A 86 -56.95 42.18 17.76
N SER A 87 -57.18 43.38 17.30
CA SER A 87 -56.55 44.64 17.77
C SER A 87 -57.27 45.08 19.01
N SER A 88 -56.64 45.15 20.16
CA SER A 88 -56.88 46.28 21.10
C SER A 88 -56.03 46.20 22.36
N GLN A 89 -55.46 47.29 22.62
CA GLN A 89 -55.12 47.88 23.94
C GLN A 89 -53.82 47.51 24.62
N ALA A 90 -53.01 48.55 24.59
CA ALA A 90 -51.89 48.76 25.44
C ALA A 90 -52.29 48.72 26.94
N ALA A 91 -51.49 47.91 27.67
CA ALA A 91 -51.33 48.12 29.11
C ALA A 91 -49.82 48.08 29.38
N SER A 92 -49.35 49.33 29.62
CA SER A 92 -48.01 49.57 30.14
C SER A 92 -47.89 48.94 31.53
N ALA A 93 -47.18 47.89 31.66
CA ALA A 93 -46.61 47.41 32.90
C ALA A 93 -45.13 47.69 32.91
N ALA A 94 -44.77 48.81 33.53
CA ALA A 94 -43.38 49.11 33.88
C ALA A 94 -42.89 48.05 34.87
N GLY A 95 -42.34 46.94 34.35
CA GLY A 95 -41.53 45.99 35.12
C GLY A 95 -40.16 46.59 35.30
N THR A 96 -39.86 47.07 36.48
CA THR A 96 -38.53 47.45 36.94
C THR A 96 -37.61 46.22 36.73
N GLN A 97 -36.78 46.27 35.69
CA GLN A 97 -35.64 45.32 35.58
C GLN A 97 -34.68 45.63 36.73
N PRO A 98 -34.25 44.62 37.51
CA PRO A 98 -33.18 44.84 38.48
C PRO A 98 -31.92 45.22 37.69
N GLU A 99 -31.51 46.47 37.85
CA GLU A 99 -30.21 46.93 37.36
C GLU A 99 -29.14 46.19 38.17
N ILE A 100 -28.48 45.27 37.52
CA ILE A 100 -27.31 44.55 38.09
C ILE A 100 -26.14 45.56 37.99
N PRO A 101 -25.61 46.07 39.12
CA PRO A 101 -24.47 46.95 39.04
C PRO A 101 -23.28 46.16 38.53
N ALA A 102 -22.84 46.45 37.33
CA ALA A 102 -21.59 45.96 36.81
C ALA A 102 -20.47 46.55 37.67
N ALA A 103 -19.70 45.67 38.32
CA ALA A 103 -18.51 46.08 39.06
C ALA A 103 -17.58 46.81 38.09
N PRO A 104 -17.05 48.00 38.42
CA PRO A 104 -16.25 48.81 37.49
C PRO A 104 -14.85 48.24 37.22
N SER A 105 -14.57 47.02 37.61
CA SER A 105 -13.26 46.33 37.43
C SER A 105 -13.33 44.97 36.77
N ALA A 106 -14.41 44.65 36.03
CA ALA A 106 -14.44 43.45 35.20
C ALA A 106 -13.61 43.69 33.91
N THR A 107 -12.32 43.55 34.01
CA THR A 107 -11.42 43.38 32.84
C THR A 107 -11.64 42.00 32.29
N ILE A 108 -12.31 41.92 31.13
CA ILE A 108 -12.35 40.65 30.36
C ILE A 108 -10.96 40.53 29.71
N ASP A 109 -10.10 39.75 30.31
CA ASP A 109 -8.81 39.39 29.74
C ASP A 109 -9.03 38.35 28.62
N PHE A 110 -9.03 38.81 27.39
CA PHE A 110 -8.91 37.93 26.23
C PHE A 110 -7.45 37.53 26.10
N SER A 111 -6.98 36.60 26.93
CA SER A 111 -5.74 35.90 26.66
C SER A 111 -5.90 35.17 25.32
N ARG A 112 -5.33 35.78 24.27
CA ARG A 112 -5.14 35.05 23.02
C ARG A 112 -4.33 33.77 23.36
N ALA A 113 -5.02 32.63 23.43
CA ALA A 113 -4.33 31.38 23.34
C ALA A 113 -3.43 31.48 22.10
N ALA A 114 -2.11 31.39 22.28
CA ALA A 114 -1.20 31.35 21.17
C ALA A 114 -1.57 30.10 20.37
N VAL A 115 -2.30 30.26 19.27
CA VAL A 115 -2.54 29.21 18.31
C VAL A 115 -1.18 28.96 17.66
N SER A 116 -0.44 28.00 18.20
CA SER A 116 0.73 27.46 17.53
C SER A 116 0.22 26.75 16.29
N THR A 117 0.28 27.40 15.13
CA THR A 117 0.00 26.79 13.83
C THR A 117 1.22 25.98 13.41
N THR A 118 1.50 24.90 14.13
CA THR A 118 2.34 23.85 13.56
C THR A 118 1.45 23.18 12.49
N ALA A 119 1.74 23.48 11.21
CA ALA A 119 0.99 22.88 10.11
C ALA A 119 1.10 21.35 10.23
N ASP A 120 -0.05 20.68 10.35
CA ASP A 120 -0.08 19.21 10.35
C ASP A 120 0.43 18.72 8.99
N PRO A 121 1.57 18.02 8.93
CA PRO A 121 2.17 17.56 7.69
C PRO A 121 1.27 16.58 6.93
N ASP A 122 0.30 15.95 7.61
CA ASP A 122 -0.66 15.02 7.02
C ASP A 122 -2.02 15.68 6.71
N SER A 123 -2.15 17.00 6.84
CA SER A 123 -3.43 17.71 6.61
C SER A 123 -4.01 17.43 5.23
N LYS A 124 -3.17 17.42 4.19
CA LYS A 124 -3.59 17.14 2.81
C LYS A 124 -4.04 15.69 2.65
N LEU A 125 -3.33 14.73 3.26
CA LEU A 125 -3.71 13.33 3.27
C LEU A 125 -5.04 13.14 4.01
N LYS A 126 -5.20 13.74 5.21
CA LYS A 126 -6.44 13.68 6.00
C LYS A 126 -7.62 14.25 5.24
N GLN A 127 -7.43 15.37 4.52
CA GLN A 127 -8.46 15.94 3.63
C GLN A 127 -8.83 14.97 2.51
N LEU A 128 -7.84 14.36 1.85
CA LEU A 128 -8.06 13.40 0.78
C LEU A 128 -8.84 12.19 1.31
N LEU A 129 -8.45 11.63 2.45
CA LEU A 129 -9.11 10.48 3.06
C LEU A 129 -10.51 10.80 3.58
N SER A 130 -10.76 12.03 4.09
CA SER A 130 -12.08 12.44 4.60
C SER A 130 -13.07 12.84 3.50
N ALA A 131 -12.59 13.41 2.40
CA ALA A 131 -13.44 13.81 1.26
C ALA A 131 -13.95 12.61 0.46
N GLN A 132 -13.38 11.43 0.69
CA GLN A 132 -13.72 10.22 -0.02
C GLN A 132 -14.50 9.30 0.90
N SER A 133 -15.83 9.35 0.78
CA SER A 133 -16.67 8.27 1.29
C SER A 133 -16.22 6.96 0.63
N VAL A 134 -15.75 6.04 1.49
CA VAL A 134 -15.47 4.62 1.25
C VAL A 134 -15.59 4.19 -0.21
N GLY A 135 -14.48 4.15 -0.93
CA GLY A 135 -14.39 3.38 -2.16
C GLY A 135 -13.72 4.00 -3.39
N THR A 136 -13.36 5.29 -3.42
CA THR A 136 -12.79 5.84 -4.66
C THR A 136 -11.72 6.89 -4.39
N ILE A 137 -10.51 6.45 -4.04
CA ILE A 137 -9.36 7.36 -4.00
C ILE A 137 -8.97 7.69 -5.46
N LYS A 138 -9.22 8.93 -5.89
CA LYS A 138 -8.79 9.41 -7.20
C LYS A 138 -7.30 9.73 -7.14
N THR A 139 -6.49 8.94 -7.81
CA THR A 139 -5.03 9.12 -7.90
C THR A 139 -4.61 10.50 -8.44
N SER A 140 -5.46 11.18 -9.20
CA SER A 140 -5.20 12.55 -9.68
C SER A 140 -5.09 13.62 -8.59
N SER A 141 -5.60 13.35 -7.38
CA SER A 141 -5.57 14.27 -6.23
C SER A 141 -4.53 13.87 -5.18
N SER A 142 -3.80 12.77 -5.39
CA SER A 142 -2.92 12.16 -4.40
C SER A 142 -1.52 12.76 -4.33
N LYS A 143 -1.06 13.44 -5.39
CA LYS A 143 0.32 13.95 -5.48
C LYS A 143 0.68 14.87 -4.30
N GLY A 144 1.81 14.53 -3.64
CA GLY A 144 2.31 15.25 -2.46
C GLY A 144 1.47 15.04 -1.21
N THR A 145 0.64 13.98 -1.16
CA THR A 145 -0.09 13.60 0.06
C THR A 145 0.73 12.68 0.95
N LEU A 146 1.65 11.91 0.38
CA LEU A 146 2.64 11.13 1.11
C LEU A 146 3.98 11.88 1.17
N GLY A 147 4.72 11.69 2.27
CA GLY A 147 6.08 12.16 2.44
C GLY A 147 7.09 11.21 1.80
N ALA A 148 8.26 11.73 1.52
CA ALA A 148 9.37 10.96 1.00
C ALA A 148 9.80 9.87 2.00
N PRO A 149 9.93 8.58 1.59
CA PRO A 149 10.40 7.51 2.45
C PRO A 149 11.92 7.54 2.67
N LEU A 150 12.65 8.38 1.96
CA LEU A 150 14.09 8.63 2.09
C LEU A 150 14.34 10.15 2.02
N ASP A 151 15.42 10.64 2.60
CA ASP A 151 15.82 12.05 2.53
C ASP A 151 16.04 12.52 1.08
N THR A 152 16.51 11.62 0.22
CA THR A 152 16.72 11.88 -1.21
C THR A 152 16.04 10.79 -2.03
N LEU A 153 15.18 11.20 -2.96
CA LEU A 153 14.50 10.30 -3.87
C LEU A 153 15.21 10.27 -5.23
N THR A 154 16.02 9.24 -5.45
CA THR A 154 16.61 8.93 -6.76
C THR A 154 16.02 7.62 -7.24
N THR A 155 15.30 7.63 -8.35
CA THR A 155 14.68 6.43 -8.95
C THR A 155 15.76 5.47 -9.43
N ALA A 156 15.68 4.21 -8.98
CA ALA A 156 16.50 3.11 -9.47
C ALA A 156 15.74 2.27 -10.50
N SER A 157 14.48 1.90 -10.22
CA SER A 157 13.63 1.16 -11.15
C SER A 157 12.17 1.57 -10.98
N PRO A 158 11.43 1.87 -12.07
CA PRO A 158 10.07 2.39 -11.99
C PRO A 158 9.03 1.30 -11.67
N PHE A 159 7.88 1.73 -11.17
CA PHE A 159 6.66 0.97 -11.10
C PHE A 159 6.16 0.54 -12.49
N GLY A 160 5.55 -0.64 -12.61
CA GLY A 160 4.93 -1.11 -13.83
C GLY A 160 5.70 -2.23 -14.53
N TYR A 161 5.39 -2.47 -15.80
CA TYR A 161 6.00 -3.55 -16.57
C TYR A 161 7.45 -3.26 -16.92
N ARG A 162 8.33 -4.21 -16.61
CA ARG A 162 9.77 -4.11 -16.86
C ARG A 162 10.39 -5.46 -17.24
N VAL A 163 11.66 -5.43 -17.61
CA VAL A 163 12.52 -6.63 -17.65
C VAL A 163 12.93 -6.97 -16.22
N ASN A 164 12.75 -8.21 -15.80
CA ASN A 164 13.16 -8.65 -14.47
C ASN A 164 14.69 -8.55 -14.32
N PRO A 165 15.21 -7.76 -13.36
CA PRO A 165 16.65 -7.54 -13.22
C PRO A 165 17.40 -8.78 -12.70
N ILE A 166 16.71 -9.77 -12.14
CA ILE A 166 17.31 -10.99 -11.59
C ILE A 166 17.33 -12.10 -12.63
N THR A 167 16.21 -12.30 -13.35
CA THR A 167 16.04 -13.43 -14.28
C THR A 167 16.19 -13.05 -15.73
N GLY A 168 16.19 -11.75 -16.07
CA GLY A 168 16.15 -11.24 -17.45
C GLY A 168 14.82 -11.48 -18.17
N GLY A 169 13.79 -12.01 -17.50
CA GLY A 169 12.48 -12.27 -18.08
C GLY A 169 11.76 -11.00 -18.46
N LEU A 170 11.08 -11.02 -19.63
CA LEU A 170 10.25 -9.90 -20.10
C LEU A 170 8.89 -9.92 -19.42
N GLY A 171 8.29 -8.72 -19.22
CA GLY A 171 6.91 -8.58 -18.78
C GLY A 171 6.67 -8.81 -17.29
N GLU A 172 7.70 -8.71 -16.44
CA GLU A 172 7.49 -8.62 -15.00
C GLU A 172 6.75 -7.33 -14.64
N PHE A 173 5.72 -7.45 -13.82
CA PHE A 173 5.06 -6.29 -13.25
C PHE A 173 5.71 -5.91 -11.91
N HIS A 174 6.42 -4.79 -11.89
CA HIS A 174 7.05 -4.23 -10.70
C HIS A 174 6.00 -3.52 -9.85
N ARG A 175 5.74 -4.05 -8.67
CA ARG A 175 4.63 -3.62 -7.80
C ARG A 175 4.87 -2.29 -7.08
N GLY A 176 6.11 -1.79 -7.08
CA GLY A 176 6.51 -0.58 -6.38
C GLY A 176 7.50 0.26 -7.16
N GLN A 177 8.00 1.26 -6.51
CA GLN A 177 9.07 2.13 -6.99
C GLN A 177 10.35 1.78 -6.23
N ASP A 178 11.44 1.47 -6.96
CA ASP A 178 12.74 1.30 -6.34
C ASP A 178 13.46 2.66 -6.27
N PHE A 179 13.95 3.00 -5.07
CA PHE A 179 14.78 4.17 -4.83
C PHE A 179 16.21 3.75 -4.46
N VAL A 180 17.18 4.46 -5.02
CA VAL A 180 18.59 4.28 -4.68
C VAL A 180 18.78 4.58 -3.20
N ALA A 181 19.32 3.62 -2.46
CA ALA A 181 19.67 3.78 -1.05
C ALA A 181 20.85 2.88 -0.71
N GLN A 182 21.88 3.40 -0.04
CA GLN A 182 22.92 2.55 0.52
C GLN A 182 22.33 1.69 1.64
N CYS A 183 22.86 0.47 1.84
CA CYS A 183 22.45 -0.33 2.99
C CYS A 183 22.70 0.44 4.29
N GLY A 184 21.70 0.46 5.18
CA GLY A 184 21.75 1.22 6.43
C GLY A 184 21.25 2.67 6.33
N THR A 185 20.77 3.13 5.15
CA THR A 185 20.10 4.43 5.05
C THR A 185 18.79 4.41 5.82
N GLN A 186 18.48 5.49 6.53
CA GLN A 186 17.23 5.65 7.27
C GLN A 186 16.04 5.65 6.32
N VAL A 187 15.01 4.86 6.70
CA VAL A 187 13.74 4.78 5.99
C VAL A 187 12.66 5.38 6.88
N HIS A 188 11.91 6.34 6.31
CA HIS A 188 10.93 7.12 7.02
C HIS A 188 9.49 6.70 6.67
N ALA A 189 8.59 6.78 7.64
CA ALA A 189 7.17 6.61 7.40
C ALA A 189 6.64 7.72 6.47
N ALA A 190 6.01 7.35 5.37
CA ALA A 190 5.50 8.31 4.37
C ALA A 190 4.31 9.13 4.87
N ALA A 191 3.57 8.64 5.87
CA ALA A 191 2.50 9.36 6.56
C ALA A 191 2.29 8.76 7.96
N ALA A 192 1.48 9.44 8.78
CA ALA A 192 1.02 8.87 10.04
C ALA A 192 0.16 7.62 9.80
N GLY A 193 0.28 6.62 10.68
CA GLY A 193 -0.45 5.37 10.53
C GLY A 193 -0.11 4.36 11.61
N LYS A 194 -0.61 3.14 11.41
CA LYS A 194 -0.35 2.00 12.31
C LYS A 194 0.42 0.92 11.56
N VAL A 195 1.48 0.41 12.16
CA VAL A 195 2.26 -0.72 11.62
C VAL A 195 1.40 -1.99 11.72
N THR A 196 1.04 -2.56 10.56
CA THR A 196 0.25 -3.79 10.46
C THR A 196 1.11 -5.02 10.22
N PHE A 197 2.32 -4.83 9.69
CA PHE A 197 3.30 -5.90 9.47
C PHE A 197 4.73 -5.36 9.67
N ALA A 198 5.57 -6.12 10.36
CA ALA A 198 7.01 -5.92 10.45
C ALA A 198 7.67 -7.29 10.59
N GLY A 199 8.33 -7.78 9.52
CA GLY A 199 8.87 -9.14 9.50
C GLY A 199 9.34 -9.59 8.13
N TRP A 200 9.65 -10.89 8.02
CA TRP A 200 10.06 -11.51 6.77
C TRP A 200 8.87 -11.78 5.84
N HIS A 201 8.95 -11.30 4.60
CA HIS A 201 7.97 -11.54 3.55
C HIS A 201 8.54 -12.52 2.52
N PRO A 202 7.97 -13.76 2.40
CA PRO A 202 8.59 -14.85 1.65
C PRO A 202 8.52 -14.69 0.12
N TYR A 203 7.67 -13.79 -0.37
CA TYR A 203 7.44 -13.60 -1.80
C TYR A 203 8.31 -12.48 -2.40
N GLY A 204 9.57 -12.43 -2.00
CA GLY A 204 10.56 -11.51 -2.55
C GLY A 204 10.82 -10.26 -1.74
N GLY A 205 9.90 -9.76 -0.94
CA GLY A 205 10.05 -8.51 -0.18
C GLY A 205 11.15 -8.53 0.89
N GLY A 206 11.60 -9.73 1.33
CA GLY A 206 12.58 -9.85 2.40
C GLY A 206 12.04 -9.29 3.71
N ASN A 207 12.85 -8.52 4.42
CA ASN A 207 12.37 -7.77 5.57
C ASN A 207 11.46 -6.63 5.09
N ARG A 208 10.20 -6.65 5.54
CA ARG A 208 9.14 -5.73 5.11
C ARG A 208 8.47 -5.09 6.31
N ILE A 209 8.11 -3.81 6.16
CA ILE A 209 7.15 -3.11 7.00
C ILE A 209 5.94 -2.74 6.15
N VAL A 210 4.74 -2.83 6.74
CA VAL A 210 3.50 -2.29 6.18
C VAL A 210 2.91 -1.31 7.19
N VAL A 211 2.55 -0.12 6.72
CA VAL A 211 1.87 0.92 7.52
C VAL A 211 0.50 1.18 6.91
N ASP A 212 -0.54 0.98 7.70
CA ASP A 212 -1.93 1.34 7.37
C ASP A 212 -2.20 2.80 7.78
N HIS A 213 -2.60 3.61 6.81
CA HIS A 213 -2.93 5.02 6.98
C HIS A 213 -4.44 5.27 7.11
N GLY A 214 -5.24 4.20 7.08
CA GLY A 214 -6.69 4.24 7.09
C GLY A 214 -7.33 4.34 5.70
N ASN A 215 -8.64 4.09 5.65
CA ASN A 215 -9.47 4.10 4.44
C ASN A 215 -8.92 3.26 3.27
N GLY A 216 -8.22 2.16 3.57
CA GLY A 216 -7.65 1.26 2.59
C GLY A 216 -6.34 1.76 1.95
N LEU A 217 -5.74 2.84 2.46
CA LEU A 217 -4.43 3.30 2.02
C LEU A 217 -3.34 2.66 2.89
N GLU A 218 -2.41 1.96 2.25
CA GLU A 218 -1.24 1.36 2.90
C GLU A 218 0.03 1.72 2.15
N THR A 219 1.14 1.78 2.87
CA THR A 219 2.49 1.83 2.28
C THR A 219 3.32 0.66 2.75
N THR A 220 4.18 0.14 1.85
CA THR A 220 5.10 -0.95 2.19
C THR A 220 6.54 -0.55 1.90
N TYR A 221 7.43 -1.05 2.75
CA TYR A 221 8.86 -0.79 2.74
C TYR A 221 9.58 -2.12 2.75
N ASN A 222 10.33 -2.44 1.69
CA ASN A 222 10.89 -3.76 1.46
C ASN A 222 12.41 -3.75 1.39
N HIS A 223 13.00 -4.95 1.40
CA HIS A 223 14.44 -5.22 1.35
C HIS A 223 15.23 -4.64 2.53
N LEU A 224 14.56 -4.38 3.67
CA LEU A 224 15.13 -3.73 4.83
C LEU A 224 16.24 -4.57 5.49
N SER A 225 17.21 -3.90 6.10
CA SER A 225 18.24 -4.57 6.91
C SER A 225 17.80 -4.76 8.36
N SER A 226 17.02 -3.82 8.91
CA SER A 226 16.52 -3.86 10.29
C SER A 226 15.21 -3.09 10.43
N PHE A 227 14.50 -3.37 11.52
CA PHE A 227 13.27 -2.70 11.93
C PHE A 227 13.53 -1.81 13.15
N ASN A 228 12.99 -0.58 13.15
CA ASN A 228 12.96 0.32 14.30
C ASN A 228 11.56 0.39 14.94
N VAL A 229 10.61 -0.35 14.37
CA VAL A 229 9.21 -0.41 14.82
C VAL A 229 8.72 -1.84 14.91
N GLN A 230 7.61 -2.03 15.61
CA GLN A 230 6.95 -3.33 15.77
C GLN A 230 5.47 -3.26 15.36
N VAL A 231 4.89 -4.42 15.08
CA VAL A 231 3.47 -4.54 14.73
C VAL A 231 2.59 -3.95 15.84
N GLY A 232 1.60 -3.16 15.44
CA GLY A 232 0.68 -2.46 16.34
C GLY A 232 1.14 -1.07 16.75
N GLN A 233 2.40 -0.70 16.52
CA GLN A 233 2.92 0.64 16.82
C GLN A 233 2.32 1.70 15.91
N THR A 234 1.97 2.86 16.47
CA THR A 234 1.60 4.06 15.71
C THR A 234 2.86 4.84 15.36
N VAL A 235 2.92 5.32 14.14
CA VAL A 235 4.01 6.14 13.61
C VAL A 235 3.46 7.44 13.05
N SER A 236 4.28 8.47 13.06
CA SER A 236 4.02 9.77 12.42
C SER A 236 4.78 9.85 11.11
N ARG A 237 4.34 10.74 10.20
CA ARG A 237 5.10 11.05 8.99
C ARG A 237 6.52 11.48 9.36
N GLY A 238 7.51 10.91 8.68
CA GLY A 238 8.93 11.21 8.89
C GLY A 238 9.60 10.45 10.02
N ASP A 239 8.88 9.65 10.82
CA ASP A 239 9.50 8.78 11.82
C ASP A 239 10.41 7.76 11.13
N VAL A 240 11.61 7.53 11.69
CA VAL A 240 12.53 6.50 11.22
C VAL A 240 12.01 5.14 11.63
N ILE A 241 11.49 4.37 10.65
CA ILE A 241 10.86 3.07 10.88
C ILE A 241 11.79 1.88 10.63
N ALA A 242 12.83 2.07 9.80
CA ALA A 242 13.75 1.01 9.42
C ALA A 242 15.08 1.54 8.89
N LEU A 243 15.97 0.61 8.56
CA LEU A 243 17.15 0.87 7.73
C LEU A 243 17.01 0.08 6.42
N SER A 244 17.39 0.71 5.30
CA SER A 244 17.42 0.08 3.99
C SER A 244 18.44 -1.06 3.93
N GLY A 245 18.25 -1.99 3.00
CA GLY A 245 19.09 -3.17 2.88
C GLY A 245 18.99 -3.82 1.50
N THR A 246 19.22 -5.13 1.48
CA THR A 246 19.19 -5.96 0.28
C THR A 246 18.62 -7.35 0.59
N THR A 247 17.71 -7.47 1.56
CA THR A 247 17.10 -8.74 1.95
C THR A 247 16.04 -9.18 0.94
N GLY A 248 15.78 -10.48 0.82
CA GLY A 248 14.81 -11.04 -0.13
C GLY A 248 15.31 -11.08 -1.56
N ALA A 249 14.42 -10.87 -2.54
CA ALA A 249 14.74 -10.88 -3.97
C ALA A 249 15.24 -9.50 -4.41
N SER A 250 16.49 -9.20 -4.10
CA SER A 250 17.14 -7.92 -4.36
C SER A 250 18.48 -8.12 -5.05
N THR A 251 18.84 -7.25 -5.99
CA THR A 251 20.12 -7.26 -6.69
C THR A 251 21.19 -6.41 -6.02
N GLY A 252 20.83 -5.62 -5.00
CA GLY A 252 21.73 -4.73 -4.28
C GLY A 252 20.97 -3.82 -3.33
N CYS A 253 21.68 -2.98 -2.59
CA CYS A 253 21.07 -2.08 -1.61
C CYS A 253 20.14 -1.06 -2.28
N HIS A 254 18.86 -1.05 -1.93
CA HIS A 254 17.85 -0.08 -2.37
C HIS A 254 16.63 -0.15 -1.44
N LEU A 255 15.72 0.81 -1.56
CA LEU A 255 14.39 0.75 -0.98
C LEU A 255 13.37 0.44 -2.07
N HIS A 256 12.69 -0.69 -1.96
CA HIS A 256 11.48 -0.97 -2.74
C HIS A 256 10.26 -0.47 -1.96
N PHE A 257 9.60 0.55 -2.49
CA PHE A 257 8.47 1.23 -1.87
C PHE A 257 7.18 1.01 -2.67
N GLU A 258 6.11 0.54 -2.01
CA GLU A 258 4.79 0.36 -2.63
C GLU A 258 3.76 1.26 -1.95
N VAL A 259 2.79 1.73 -2.74
CA VAL A 259 1.55 2.33 -2.27
C VAL A 259 0.39 1.43 -2.69
N MET A 260 -0.47 1.09 -1.75
CA MET A 260 -1.64 0.26 -2.00
C MET A 260 -2.92 1.00 -1.64
N VAL A 261 -3.92 0.87 -2.49
CA VAL A 261 -5.27 1.42 -2.29
C VAL A 261 -6.26 0.27 -2.41
N ASN A 262 -6.95 -0.04 -1.30
CA ASN A 262 -7.88 -1.16 -1.20
C ASN A 262 -7.28 -2.52 -1.62
N GLY A 263 -5.98 -2.72 -1.35
CA GLY A 263 -5.24 -3.94 -1.69
C GLY A 263 -4.60 -3.96 -3.08
N ASP A 264 -4.92 -3.00 -3.95
CA ASP A 264 -4.31 -2.86 -5.26
C ASP A 264 -3.10 -1.92 -5.21
N VAL A 265 -1.99 -2.31 -5.83
CA VAL A 265 -0.80 -1.46 -5.94
C VAL A 265 -1.02 -0.36 -6.97
N VAL A 266 -0.58 0.84 -6.64
CA VAL A 266 -0.63 2.02 -7.50
C VAL A 266 0.75 2.65 -7.63
N ASP A 267 0.98 3.45 -8.68
CA ASP A 267 2.26 4.13 -8.89
C ASP A 267 2.60 5.06 -7.72
N PRO A 268 3.67 4.78 -6.96
CA PRO A 268 4.06 5.59 -5.81
C PRO A 268 4.42 7.04 -6.15
N LEU A 269 4.95 7.30 -7.36
CA LEU A 269 5.31 8.66 -7.78
C LEU A 269 4.07 9.57 -7.95
N GLY A 270 2.89 8.99 -8.09
CA GLY A 270 1.63 9.72 -8.07
C GLY A 270 1.21 10.22 -6.68
N TRP A 271 1.91 9.82 -5.61
CA TRP A 271 1.61 10.15 -4.21
C TRP A 271 2.67 11.01 -3.53
N LEU A 272 3.92 10.90 -3.97
CA LEU A 272 5.11 11.60 -3.48
C LEU A 272 5.25 13.02 -4.05
#